data_52a0ad08a756a516f29a049b2034f824
#
_entry.id   52a0ad08a756a516f29a049b2034f824
#
_cell.length_a   1.000
_cell.length_b   1.000
_cell.length_c   1.000
_cell.angle_alpha   90.00
_cell.angle_beta   90.00
_cell.angle_gamma   90.00
#
_symmetry.space_group_name_H-M   'P 1'
#
loop_
_entity.id
_entity.type
_entity.pdbx_description
1 polymer ?
#
loop_
_entity_poly.entity_id
_entity_poly.type
_entity_poly.pdbx_seq_one_letter_code
_entity_poly.pdbx_strand_id
1 'polypeptide(L)'
;MPTDAERDELEARVSDILYEVARFAWADLAERVPVGRTYVRPEEEGPYMSVTWDANWKKRKGGPILVVVTGYLDKEHQHPVWGSAEIIRRRGLLTRLFDRQ
;
A
#
# COMPACT_ATOMS: atom_id res chain seq x y z
N MET A 1 -3.71 -22.27 13.74
CA MET A 1 -3.23 -22.03 12.37
C MET A 1 -4.33 -21.40 11.55
N PRO A 2 -4.06 -20.35 10.80
CA PRO A 2 -5.04 -19.79 9.86
C PRO A 2 -5.41 -20.83 8.81
N THR A 3 -6.67 -20.81 8.39
CA THR A 3 -7.12 -21.65 7.30
C THR A 3 -6.73 -21.05 5.96
N ASP A 4 -6.80 -21.87 4.90
CA ASP A 4 -6.55 -21.37 3.55
C ASP A 4 -7.54 -20.27 3.17
N ALA A 5 -8.81 -20.41 3.60
CA ALA A 5 -9.81 -19.40 3.34
C ALA A 5 -9.49 -18.06 4.02
N GLU A 6 -9.01 -18.10 5.25
CA GLU A 6 -8.59 -16.89 5.97
C GLU A 6 -7.41 -16.23 5.29
N ARG A 7 -6.44 -17.04 4.84
CA ARG A 7 -5.27 -16.53 4.14
C ARG A 7 -5.65 -15.91 2.79
N ASP A 8 -6.56 -16.55 2.07
CA ASP A 8 -7.06 -16.00 0.80
C ASP A 8 -7.77 -14.67 1.02
N GLU A 9 -8.54 -14.56 2.09
CA GLU A 9 -9.20 -13.32 2.45
C GLU A 9 -8.19 -12.22 2.73
N LEU A 10 -7.13 -12.54 3.48
CA LEU A 10 -6.07 -11.58 3.77
C LEU A 10 -5.36 -11.13 2.49
N GLU A 11 -5.04 -12.07 1.61
CA GLU A 11 -4.39 -11.75 0.34
C GLU A 11 -5.26 -10.82 -0.50
N ALA A 12 -6.55 -11.08 -0.56
CA ALA A 12 -7.49 -10.22 -1.28
C ALA A 12 -7.52 -8.82 -0.67
N ARG A 13 -7.53 -8.72 0.65
CA ARG A 13 -7.56 -7.43 1.33
C ARG A 13 -6.28 -6.64 1.08
N VAL A 14 -5.13 -7.30 1.15
CA VAL A 14 -3.84 -6.67 0.86
C VAL A 14 -3.83 -6.15 -0.57
N SER A 15 -4.29 -6.96 -1.52
CA SER A 15 -4.34 -6.57 -2.93
C SER A 15 -5.27 -5.38 -3.15
N ASP A 16 -6.43 -5.37 -2.52
CA ASP A 16 -7.40 -4.28 -2.66
C ASP A 16 -6.82 -2.96 -2.15
N ILE A 17 -6.18 -2.99 -0.99
CA ILE A 17 -5.60 -1.79 -0.40
C ILE A 17 -4.42 -1.31 -1.25
N LEU A 18 -3.58 -2.23 -1.70
CA LEU A 18 -2.47 -1.87 -2.57
C LEU A 18 -2.97 -1.19 -3.84
N TYR A 19 -4.02 -1.74 -4.44
CA TYR A 19 -4.60 -1.17 -5.65
C TYR A 19 -5.14 0.24 -5.40
N GLU A 20 -5.84 0.45 -4.29
CA GLU A 20 -6.37 1.76 -3.94
C GLU A 20 -5.27 2.78 -3.71
N VAL A 21 -4.26 2.41 -2.92
CA VAL A 21 -3.17 3.34 -2.59
C VAL A 21 -2.31 3.64 -3.82
N ALA A 22 -2.10 2.65 -4.68
CA ALA A 22 -1.33 2.84 -5.90
C ALA A 22 -1.99 3.81 -6.89
N ARG A 23 -3.27 4.08 -6.71
CA ARG A 23 -4.00 5.04 -7.54
C ARG A 23 -3.91 6.47 -7.03
N PHE A 24 -3.34 6.68 -5.85
CA PHE A 24 -3.17 8.04 -5.34
C PHE A 24 -2.22 8.82 -6.26
N ALA A 25 -2.51 10.10 -6.43
CA ALA A 25 -1.63 10.95 -7.21
C ALA A 25 -0.30 11.13 -6.49
N TRP A 26 0.80 11.08 -7.25
CA TRP A 26 2.13 11.27 -6.69
C TRP A 26 2.21 12.57 -5.86
N ALA A 27 1.67 13.66 -6.39
CA ALA A 27 1.74 14.95 -5.72
C ALA A 27 1.04 14.95 -4.36
N ASP A 28 -0.08 14.23 -4.24
CA ASP A 28 -0.81 14.15 -2.99
C ASP A 28 -0.03 13.40 -1.92
N LEU A 29 0.63 12.31 -2.31
CA LEU A 29 1.45 11.55 -1.38
C LEU A 29 2.77 12.25 -1.05
N ALA A 30 3.36 12.93 -2.03
CA ALA A 30 4.65 13.58 -1.85
C ALA A 30 4.66 14.58 -0.71
N GLU A 31 3.53 15.20 -0.44
CA GLU A 31 3.40 16.17 0.66
C GLU A 31 3.28 15.49 2.02
N ARG A 32 2.94 14.21 2.04
CA ARG A 32 2.64 13.50 3.28
C ARG A 32 3.70 12.47 3.67
N VAL A 33 4.49 11.98 2.72
CA VAL A 33 5.47 10.94 3.04
C VAL A 33 6.53 11.43 4.03
N PRO A 34 6.92 10.60 5.01
CA PRO A 34 6.45 9.24 5.21
C PRO A 34 5.05 9.22 5.82
N VAL A 35 4.21 8.34 5.34
CA VAL A 35 2.84 8.20 5.85
C VAL A 35 2.49 6.71 5.89
N GLY A 36 1.69 6.33 6.88
CA GLY A 36 1.22 4.97 7.02
C GLY A 36 -0.11 4.92 7.72
N ARG A 37 -0.85 3.85 7.47
CA ARG A 37 -2.13 3.61 8.13
C ARG A 37 -2.28 2.13 8.41
N THR A 38 -2.90 1.83 9.54
CA THR A 38 -3.18 0.46 9.95
C THR A 38 -4.67 0.28 10.13
N TYR A 39 -5.18 -0.79 9.53
CA TYR A 39 -6.54 -1.24 9.75
C TYR A 39 -6.48 -2.53 10.58
N VAL A 40 -7.30 -2.59 11.62
CA VAL A 40 -7.46 -3.81 12.43
C VAL A 40 -8.93 -4.18 12.39
N ARG A 41 -9.22 -5.44 12.03
CA ARG A 41 -10.61 -5.92 12.00
C ARG A 41 -11.20 -5.90 13.40
N PRO A 42 -12.39 -5.32 13.59
CA PRO A 42 -13.08 -5.41 14.88
C PRO A 42 -13.35 -6.88 15.26
N GLU A 43 -13.24 -7.19 16.55
CA GLU A 43 -13.42 -8.57 17.02
C GLU A 43 -14.78 -9.14 16.65
N GLU A 44 -15.83 -8.32 16.66
CA GLU A 44 -17.18 -8.76 16.33
C GLU A 44 -17.36 -9.12 14.85
N GLU A 45 -16.41 -8.72 14.01
CA GLU A 45 -16.48 -9.01 12.57
C GLU A 45 -15.74 -10.28 12.17
N GLY A 46 -14.96 -10.85 13.09
CA GLY A 46 -14.26 -12.09 12.79
C GLY A 46 -12.90 -12.21 13.46
N PRO A 47 -12.12 -13.22 13.07
CA PRO A 47 -10.78 -13.44 13.64
C PRO A 47 -9.86 -12.26 13.39
N TYR A 48 -8.78 -12.19 14.16
CA TYR A 48 -7.82 -11.11 14.04
C TYR A 48 -7.31 -10.99 12.59
N MET A 49 -7.31 -9.77 12.10
CA MET A 49 -6.70 -9.43 10.81
C MET A 49 -6.26 -7.97 10.90
N SER A 50 -5.02 -7.71 10.54
CA SER A 50 -4.55 -6.34 10.43
C SER A 50 -3.88 -6.15 9.08
N VAL A 51 -4.04 -4.95 8.52
CA VAL A 51 -3.38 -4.58 7.28
C VAL A 51 -2.84 -3.18 7.45
N THR A 52 -1.56 -3.03 7.19
CA THR A 52 -0.87 -1.74 7.27
C THR A 52 -0.34 -1.40 5.89
N TRP A 53 -0.50 -0.14 5.49
CA TRP A 53 0.23 0.34 4.32
C TRP A 53 1.12 1.51 4.72
N ASP A 54 2.28 1.58 4.09
CA ASP A 54 3.26 2.63 4.29
C ASP A 54 3.68 3.19 2.94
N ALA A 55 3.90 4.49 2.89
CA ALA A 55 4.43 5.14 1.70
C ALA A 55 5.62 6.00 2.08
N ASN A 56 6.70 5.89 1.33
CA ASN A 56 7.89 6.70 1.54
C ASN A 56 8.66 6.82 0.23
N TRP A 57 9.64 7.69 0.22
CA TRP A 57 10.51 7.81 -0.94
C TRP A 57 11.26 6.50 -1.15
N LYS A 58 11.29 6.03 -2.38
CA LYS A 58 12.00 4.79 -2.68
C LYS A 58 13.51 4.97 -2.51
N LYS A 59 14.05 6.06 -3.01
CA LYS A 59 15.47 6.38 -2.90
C LYS A 59 15.72 7.79 -2.40
N ARG A 60 15.09 8.77 -3.03
CA ARG A 60 15.34 10.17 -2.69
C ARG A 60 14.06 10.97 -2.78
N LYS A 61 14.02 12.05 -2.03
CA LYS A 61 12.91 12.99 -2.06
C LYS A 61 12.71 13.52 -3.47
N GLY A 62 11.46 13.53 -3.91
CA GLY A 62 11.11 13.99 -5.25
C GLY A 62 11.12 12.89 -6.32
N GLY A 63 11.62 11.70 -5.96
CA GLY A 63 11.61 10.55 -6.87
C GLY A 63 10.37 9.69 -6.71
N PRO A 64 10.44 8.42 -7.13
CA PRO A 64 9.34 7.49 -6.95
C PRO A 64 9.01 7.28 -5.48
N ILE A 65 7.72 7.07 -5.21
CA ILE A 65 7.23 6.75 -3.87
C ILE A 65 6.96 5.25 -3.84
N LEU A 66 7.56 4.57 -2.86
CA LEU A 66 7.32 3.14 -2.65
C LEU A 66 6.18 2.98 -1.65
N VAL A 67 5.16 2.22 -2.04
CA VAL A 67 4.07 1.83 -1.17
C VAL A 67 4.22 0.36 -0.84
N VAL A 68 4.17 0.02 0.43
CA VAL A 68 4.22 -1.36 0.91
C VAL A 68 2.96 -1.62 1.72
N VAL A 69 2.26 -2.69 1.41
CA VAL A 69 1.09 -3.13 2.15
C VAL A 69 1.42 -4.48 2.78
N THR A 70 1.20 -4.61 4.08
CA THR A 70 1.51 -5.82 4.82
C THR A 70 0.30 -6.22 5.67
N GLY A 71 -0.08 -7.48 5.59
CA GLY A 71 -1.20 -8.00 6.36
C GLY A 71 -0.80 -9.17 7.23
N TYR A 72 -1.50 -9.31 8.36
CA TYR A 72 -1.27 -10.38 9.34
C TYR A 72 -2.59 -10.94 9.83
N LEU A 73 -2.59 -12.24 10.15
CA LEU A 73 -3.74 -12.92 10.76
C LEU A 73 -3.53 -13.20 12.24
N ASP A 74 -2.39 -12.76 12.80
CA ASP A 74 -2.11 -12.95 14.22
C ASP A 74 -1.49 -11.69 14.81
N LYS A 75 -1.64 -11.55 16.14
CA LYS A 75 -1.12 -10.37 16.84
C LYS A 75 0.40 -10.40 16.95
N GLU A 76 1.01 -11.54 16.77
CA GLU A 76 2.45 -11.70 16.81
C GLU A 76 3.12 -11.31 15.50
N HIS A 77 2.32 -11.00 14.48
CA HIS A 77 2.81 -10.58 13.17
C HIS A 77 3.72 -11.60 12.50
N GLN A 78 3.32 -12.87 12.58
CA GLN A 78 4.02 -13.97 11.91
C GLN A 78 3.37 -14.22 10.54
N HIS A 79 4.14 -14.76 9.62
CA HIS A 79 3.67 -15.15 8.28
C HIS A 79 2.93 -14.03 7.54
N PRO A 80 3.59 -12.87 7.30
CA PRO A 80 2.94 -11.74 6.63
C PRO A 80 2.58 -12.06 5.19
N VAL A 81 1.49 -11.43 4.74
CA VAL A 81 1.18 -11.32 3.31
C VAL A 81 1.47 -9.87 2.94
N TRP A 82 2.22 -9.65 1.87
CA TRP A 82 2.59 -8.29 1.52
C TRP A 82 2.64 -8.09 0.02
N GLY A 83 2.55 -6.83 -0.37
CA GLY A 83 2.75 -6.41 -1.74
C GLY A 83 3.28 -5.00 -1.77
N SER A 84 3.82 -4.60 -2.90
CA SER A 84 4.36 -3.26 -3.04
C SER A 84 4.09 -2.70 -4.43
N ALA A 85 4.13 -1.38 -4.53
CA ALA A 85 3.98 -0.68 -5.80
C ALA A 85 4.78 0.62 -5.75
N GLU A 86 5.16 1.11 -6.91
CA GLU A 86 5.81 2.41 -7.02
C GLU A 86 4.86 3.39 -7.64
N ILE A 87 4.80 4.60 -7.06
CA ILE A 87 4.03 5.69 -7.64
C ILE A 87 5.02 6.66 -8.23
N ILE A 88 4.93 6.83 -9.54
CA ILE A 88 5.85 7.66 -10.29
C ILE A 88 5.22 9.03 -10.50
N ARG A 89 6.06 10.07 -10.42
CA ARG A 89 5.60 11.40 -10.76
C ARG A 89 5.24 11.43 -12.23
N ARG A 90 3.96 11.66 -12.50
CA ARG A 90 3.50 11.78 -13.88
C ARG A 90 3.38 13.25 -14.25
N ARG A 91 3.80 13.54 -15.45
CA ARG A 91 3.66 14.88 -15.98
C ARG A 91 2.31 15.04 -16.65
N GLY A 92 1.80 16.25 -16.66
CA GLY A 92 0.59 16.54 -17.36
C GLY A 92 0.76 16.34 -18.87
N LEU A 93 -0.35 16.26 -19.58
CA LEU A 93 -0.32 15.99 -21.02
C LEU A 93 0.53 16.99 -21.79
N LEU A 94 0.36 18.28 -21.52
CA LEU A 94 1.13 19.31 -22.20
C LEU A 94 2.61 19.20 -21.88
N THR A 95 2.95 18.98 -20.63
CA THR A 95 4.34 18.82 -20.22
C THR A 95 4.98 17.64 -20.93
N ARG A 96 4.22 16.56 -21.09
CA ARG A 96 4.72 15.38 -21.76
C ARG A 96 5.05 15.67 -23.23
N LEU A 97 4.23 16.46 -23.89
CA LEU A 97 4.48 16.80 -25.28
C LEU A 97 5.78 17.59 -25.44
N PHE A 98 6.07 18.50 -24.54
CA PHE A 98 7.29 19.27 -24.59
C PHE A 98 8.52 18.48 -24.19
N ASP A 99 8.37 17.56 -23.25
CA ASP A 99 9.49 16.75 -22.78
C ASP A 99 10.01 15.77 -23.80
N ARG A 100 9.25 15.52 -24.84
CA ARG A 100 9.70 14.61 -25.90
C ARG A 100 10.71 15.25 -26.81
N GLN A 101 10.88 16.51 -26.66
CA GLN A 101 11.87 17.25 -27.41
C GLN A 101 13.23 17.17 -26.74
#